data_2f5c528f27e1f42f2af1e3167a38c9c0
#
_entry.id   2f5c528f27e1f42f2af1e3167a38c9c0
#
_cell.length_a   1.000
_cell.length_b   1.000
_cell.length_c   1.000
_cell.angle_alpha   90.00
_cell.angle_beta   90.00
_cell.angle_gamma   90.00
#
_symmetry.space_group_name_H-M   'P 1'
#
loop_
_entity.id
_entity.type
_entity.pdbx_description
1 polymer ?
#
loop_
_entity_poly.entity_id
_entity_poly.type
_entity_poly.pdbx_seq_one_letter_code
_entity_poly.pdbx_strand_id
1 'polypeptide(L)'
;MFFLLASLLLAFPSTGTELPHLKFNGFLRFNYNYSDWKEGSKKRGGDFGYDLFKLGVAGSYKKILLDVDFRFYAKPSGGAMLKSGWIGYKFNARHQLQAGLTRVPFGIQPYGAHNYFFQIAYYLGLEDDSDMGIKYLYAGDRWEYAFAFFKNSEEELFGSDSETAGDRYSYDVAGRNKEVNQFNGQAFYQWGDETRQKIGASAEFGMLYNLDTEKNGTHYAFAVHHELYWKGLSLKTQISTYAMYPKNKPGESRDIVTMTAFNAPYEVAAKANIYSVSAGYTIPFSKGIVNSIQFYNDFGWMQKWDKSFHDSFQNVTGCLITAGPVLCYVDYAQGLHQPWFGPDWNAFGAGTGSNAWHARFNISLGYYF
;
A
#
# COMPACT_ATOMS: atom_id res chain seq x y z
N MET A 1 -14.18 -30.41 3.31
CA MET A 1 -13.40 -29.40 4.06
C MET A 1 -14.18 -28.15 4.44
N PHE A 2 -15.40 -27.93 3.92
CA PHE A 2 -16.27 -26.80 4.28
C PHE A 2 -17.07 -26.98 5.57
N PHE A 3 -17.23 -28.20 6.09
CA PHE A 3 -18.01 -28.50 7.30
C PHE A 3 -17.23 -28.28 8.62
N LEU A 4 -15.91 -28.10 8.59
CA LEU A 4 -15.12 -27.91 9.82
C LEU A 4 -15.07 -26.43 10.29
N LEU A 5 -15.31 -25.46 9.41
CA LEU A 5 -15.35 -24.05 9.82
C LEU A 5 -16.65 -23.68 10.57
N ALA A 6 -17.75 -24.37 10.27
CA ALA A 6 -19.03 -24.14 10.97
C ALA A 6 -19.04 -24.66 12.41
N SER A 7 -18.24 -25.69 12.72
CA SER A 7 -18.18 -26.27 14.06
C SER A 7 -17.27 -25.55 15.05
N LEU A 8 -16.31 -24.71 14.55
CA LEU A 8 -15.47 -23.86 15.42
C LEU A 8 -16.22 -22.66 15.97
N LEU A 9 -17.31 -22.23 15.34
CA LEU A 9 -18.16 -21.12 15.82
C LEU A 9 -19.10 -21.49 16.99
N LEU A 10 -19.19 -22.76 17.37
CA LEU A 10 -20.10 -23.23 18.40
C LEU A 10 -19.45 -23.54 19.76
N ALA A 11 -18.15 -23.30 19.92
CA ALA A 11 -17.42 -23.60 21.16
C ALA A 11 -17.26 -22.41 22.11
N PHE A 12 -18.15 -21.42 22.06
CA PHE A 12 -18.20 -20.41 23.12
C PHE A 12 -19.03 -20.93 24.28
N PRO A 13 -18.53 -20.87 25.54
CA PRO A 13 -19.29 -21.31 26.70
C PRO A 13 -20.58 -20.48 26.80
N SER A 14 -21.71 -21.16 26.91
CA SER A 14 -23.05 -20.58 27.03
C SER A 14 -23.28 -20.00 28.43
N THR A 15 -22.51 -18.98 28.78
CA THR A 15 -22.82 -18.16 29.95
C THR A 15 -23.32 -16.83 29.42
N GLY A 16 -24.60 -16.57 29.42
CA GLY A 16 -25.34 -15.31 29.18
C GLY A 16 -24.65 -14.04 28.68
N THR A 17 -23.55 -14.15 27.92
CA THR A 17 -22.72 -13.09 27.42
C THR A 17 -23.13 -12.76 25.99
N GLU A 18 -23.23 -11.47 25.66
CA GLU A 18 -23.40 -10.99 24.31
C GLU A 18 -22.36 -11.67 23.40
N LEU A 19 -22.81 -12.17 22.25
CA LEU A 19 -21.91 -12.76 21.26
C LEU A 19 -21.16 -11.66 20.52
N PRO A 20 -19.91 -11.88 20.08
CA PRO A 20 -19.20 -10.95 19.22
C PRO A 20 -19.97 -10.69 17.92
N HIS A 21 -20.09 -9.43 17.54
CA HIS A 21 -20.65 -9.08 16.24
C HIS A 21 -19.54 -9.20 15.18
N LEU A 22 -19.73 -10.11 14.21
CA LEU A 22 -18.77 -10.35 13.12
C LEU A 22 -19.39 -9.95 11.78
N LYS A 23 -18.61 -9.27 10.95
CA LYS A 23 -18.92 -8.95 9.56
C LYS A 23 -17.84 -9.54 8.64
N PHE A 24 -18.27 -10.26 7.62
CA PHE A 24 -17.41 -10.76 6.57
C PHE A 24 -17.47 -9.83 5.37
N ASN A 25 -16.34 -9.63 4.71
CA ASN A 25 -16.23 -8.89 3.46
C ASN A 25 -15.14 -9.52 2.61
N GLY A 26 -15.15 -9.19 1.33
CA GLY A 26 -14.13 -9.72 0.45
C GLY A 26 -14.32 -9.28 -0.99
N PHE A 27 -13.47 -9.79 -1.85
CA PHE A 27 -13.62 -9.62 -3.30
C PHE A 27 -12.83 -10.69 -4.07
N LEU A 28 -13.30 -10.94 -5.28
CA LEU A 28 -12.59 -11.72 -6.29
C LEU A 28 -12.27 -10.81 -7.46
N ARG A 29 -11.02 -10.84 -7.94
CA ARG A 29 -10.53 -9.92 -8.96
C ARG A 29 -9.72 -10.63 -10.05
N PHE A 30 -9.91 -10.18 -11.29
CA PHE A 30 -9.20 -10.64 -12.47
C PHE A 30 -8.64 -9.44 -13.22
N ASN A 31 -7.50 -9.63 -13.89
CA ASN A 31 -6.86 -8.58 -14.67
C ASN A 31 -6.57 -9.05 -16.10
N TYR A 32 -6.85 -8.18 -17.07
CA TYR A 32 -6.24 -8.23 -18.39
C TYR A 32 -5.08 -7.25 -18.43
N ASN A 33 -3.92 -7.69 -18.91
CA ASN A 33 -2.72 -6.86 -19.00
C ASN A 33 -2.06 -7.01 -20.37
N TYR A 34 -1.67 -5.87 -20.95
CA TYR A 34 -0.82 -5.77 -22.11
C TYR A 34 0.37 -4.86 -21.81
N SER A 35 1.60 -5.34 -22.04
CA SER A 35 2.85 -4.57 -21.79
C SER A 35 3.62 -4.44 -23.09
N ASP A 36 3.97 -3.21 -23.47
CA ASP A 36 4.66 -2.91 -24.73
C ASP A 36 6.12 -3.37 -24.80
N TRP A 37 6.74 -3.60 -23.61
CA TRP A 37 8.14 -4.08 -23.52
C TRP A 37 8.28 -5.59 -23.40
N LYS A 38 7.18 -6.33 -23.19
CA LYS A 38 7.19 -7.79 -23.06
C LYS A 38 6.82 -8.44 -24.39
N GLU A 39 7.80 -9.02 -25.10
CA GLU A 39 7.57 -9.64 -26.41
C GLU A 39 6.48 -10.72 -26.37
N GLY A 40 6.41 -11.53 -25.31
CA GLY A 40 5.34 -12.52 -25.15
C GLY A 40 3.96 -11.88 -25.04
N SER A 41 3.82 -10.79 -24.31
CA SER A 41 2.57 -10.03 -24.18
C SER A 41 2.14 -9.44 -25.52
N LYS A 42 3.08 -8.83 -26.25
CA LYS A 42 2.84 -8.28 -27.59
C LYS A 42 2.34 -9.34 -28.58
N LYS A 43 3.03 -10.49 -28.64
CA LYS A 43 2.68 -11.59 -29.56
C LYS A 43 1.31 -12.21 -29.30
N ARG A 44 0.86 -12.25 -28.03
CA ARG A 44 -0.45 -12.78 -27.65
C ARG A 44 -1.57 -11.74 -27.63
N GLY A 45 -1.25 -10.45 -27.75
CA GLY A 45 -2.21 -9.37 -27.59
C GLY A 45 -2.65 -9.16 -26.14
N GLY A 46 -1.76 -9.40 -25.19
CA GLY A 46 -2.02 -9.35 -23.77
C GLY A 46 -2.44 -10.70 -23.14
N ASP A 47 -2.64 -10.69 -21.83
CA ASP A 47 -3.01 -11.88 -21.06
C ASP A 47 -4.12 -11.54 -20.06
N PHE A 48 -5.11 -12.42 -19.90
CA PHE A 48 -6.16 -12.34 -18.90
C PHE A 48 -5.90 -13.36 -17.80
N GLY A 49 -5.89 -12.95 -16.55
CA GLY A 49 -5.52 -13.81 -15.45
C GLY A 49 -6.20 -13.49 -14.12
N TYR A 50 -6.10 -14.46 -13.22
CA TYR A 50 -6.47 -14.30 -11.83
C TYR A 50 -5.52 -13.30 -11.15
N ASP A 51 -6.09 -12.33 -10.42
CA ASP A 51 -5.32 -11.36 -9.64
C ASP A 51 -5.29 -11.80 -8.17
N LEU A 52 -6.43 -11.69 -7.48
CA LEU A 52 -6.50 -12.12 -6.08
C LEU A 52 -7.94 -12.41 -5.63
N PHE A 53 -8.04 -13.22 -4.58
CA PHE A 53 -9.22 -13.35 -3.72
C PHE A 53 -8.88 -12.82 -2.33
N LYS A 54 -9.74 -11.93 -1.80
CA LYS A 54 -9.64 -11.39 -0.44
C LYS A 54 -10.75 -11.95 0.43
N LEU A 55 -10.41 -12.28 1.68
CA LEU A 55 -11.37 -12.53 2.75
C LEU A 55 -11.05 -11.60 3.94
N GLY A 56 -11.99 -10.76 4.32
CA GLY A 56 -11.89 -9.88 5.47
C GLY A 56 -12.88 -10.26 6.57
N VAL A 57 -12.46 -10.04 7.82
CA VAL A 57 -13.29 -10.22 9.01
C VAL A 57 -13.16 -8.97 9.88
N ALA A 58 -14.27 -8.27 10.11
CA ALA A 58 -14.35 -7.20 11.09
C ALA A 58 -15.20 -7.65 12.26
N GLY A 59 -14.70 -7.49 13.49
CA GLY A 59 -15.37 -7.94 14.70
C GLY A 59 -15.47 -6.87 15.77
N SER A 60 -16.52 -6.93 16.58
CA SER A 60 -16.61 -6.12 17.79
C SER A 60 -17.26 -6.90 18.92
N TYR A 61 -16.70 -6.73 20.12
CA TYR A 61 -17.25 -7.21 21.38
C TYR A 61 -17.08 -6.13 22.43
N LYS A 62 -18.16 -5.46 22.80
CA LYS A 62 -18.12 -4.25 23.66
C LYS A 62 -17.17 -3.18 23.06
N LYS A 63 -16.04 -2.92 23.73
CA LYS A 63 -15.01 -1.98 23.29
C LYS A 63 -13.84 -2.64 22.57
N ILE A 64 -13.81 -3.97 22.50
CA ILE A 64 -12.76 -4.73 21.81
C ILE A 64 -13.14 -4.80 20.32
N LEU A 65 -12.17 -4.59 19.46
CA LEU A 65 -12.30 -4.64 18.00
C LEU A 65 -11.35 -5.69 17.44
N LEU A 66 -11.74 -6.28 16.33
CA LEU A 66 -10.94 -7.14 15.48
C LEU A 66 -11.08 -6.66 14.04
N ASP A 67 -9.97 -6.61 13.29
CA ASP A 67 -9.98 -6.42 11.84
C ASP A 67 -8.91 -7.28 11.21
N VAL A 68 -9.28 -8.03 10.17
CA VAL A 68 -8.39 -8.94 9.44
C VAL A 68 -8.64 -8.79 7.94
N ASP A 69 -7.58 -8.59 7.17
CA ASP A 69 -7.55 -8.61 5.70
C ASP A 69 -6.58 -9.70 5.24
N PHE A 70 -7.10 -10.86 4.84
CA PHE A 70 -6.33 -11.98 4.34
C PHE A 70 -6.50 -12.11 2.82
N ARG A 71 -5.40 -12.27 2.08
CA ARG A 71 -5.35 -12.25 0.63
C ARG A 71 -4.73 -13.51 0.07
N PHE A 72 -5.29 -13.99 -1.04
CA PHE A 72 -4.84 -15.15 -1.76
C PHE A 72 -4.44 -14.70 -3.18
N TYR A 73 -3.15 -14.57 -3.40
CA TYR A 73 -2.55 -14.34 -4.72
C TYR A 73 -2.15 -15.64 -5.38
N ALA A 74 -1.78 -15.61 -6.66
CA ALA A 74 -1.10 -16.73 -7.29
C ALA A 74 0.24 -17.00 -6.59
N LYS A 75 0.65 -18.27 -6.49
CA LYS A 75 1.89 -18.65 -5.79
C LYS A 75 3.14 -17.86 -6.22
N PRO A 76 3.37 -17.58 -7.53
CA PRO A 76 4.53 -16.77 -7.95
C PRO A 76 4.49 -15.30 -7.45
N SER A 77 3.33 -14.82 -7.02
CA SER A 77 3.12 -13.48 -6.47
C SER A 77 2.96 -13.50 -4.94
N GLY A 78 3.68 -14.38 -4.24
CA GLY A 78 3.68 -14.50 -2.78
C GLY A 78 2.62 -15.45 -2.21
N GLY A 79 1.58 -15.81 -2.96
CA GLY A 79 0.57 -16.78 -2.51
C GLY A 79 -0.42 -16.21 -1.50
N ALA A 80 -0.64 -16.91 -0.40
CA ALA A 80 -1.55 -16.51 0.67
C ALA A 80 -0.81 -15.67 1.72
N MET A 81 -1.33 -14.48 2.04
CA MET A 81 -0.69 -13.55 2.97
C MET A 81 -1.69 -12.74 3.77
N LEU A 82 -1.29 -12.35 4.97
CA LEU A 82 -2.02 -11.40 5.81
C LEU A 82 -1.62 -9.98 5.42
N LYS A 83 -2.55 -9.19 4.86
CA LYS A 83 -2.29 -7.78 4.57
C LYS A 83 -2.33 -6.92 5.83
N SER A 84 -3.31 -7.17 6.70
CA SER A 84 -3.44 -6.54 8.00
C SER A 84 -4.24 -7.43 8.93
N GLY A 85 -3.91 -7.39 10.22
CA GLY A 85 -4.62 -8.16 11.24
C GLY A 85 -4.31 -7.61 12.60
N TRP A 86 -5.30 -7.00 13.28
CA TRP A 86 -5.08 -6.35 14.55
C TRP A 86 -6.27 -6.52 15.50
N ILE A 87 -5.97 -6.48 16.78
CA ILE A 87 -6.94 -6.36 17.86
C ILE A 87 -6.88 -4.92 18.37
N GLY A 88 -8.04 -4.31 18.61
CA GLY A 88 -8.12 -2.94 19.05
C GLY A 88 -8.98 -2.75 20.29
N TYR A 89 -8.83 -1.60 20.92
CA TYR A 89 -9.67 -1.16 22.03
C TYR A 89 -10.16 0.28 21.77
N LYS A 90 -11.48 0.45 21.77
CA LYS A 90 -12.15 1.74 21.56
C LYS A 90 -12.45 2.36 22.91
N PHE A 91 -11.65 3.34 23.34
CA PHE A 91 -11.85 4.06 24.61
C PHE A 91 -13.19 4.82 24.60
N ASN A 92 -13.46 5.52 23.50
CA ASN A 92 -14.69 6.25 23.21
C ASN A 92 -14.86 6.43 21.69
N ALA A 93 -15.80 7.28 21.24
CA ALA A 93 -16.07 7.50 19.82
C ALA A 93 -14.87 8.06 19.02
N ARG A 94 -13.93 8.74 19.68
CA ARG A 94 -12.80 9.45 19.05
C ARG A 94 -11.45 8.77 19.25
N HIS A 95 -11.29 7.88 20.23
CA HIS A 95 -10.01 7.35 20.66
C HIS A 95 -9.97 5.82 20.53
N GLN A 96 -8.97 5.32 19.84
CA GLN A 96 -8.78 3.89 19.61
C GLN A 96 -7.30 3.52 19.70
N LEU A 97 -7.00 2.35 20.25
CA LEU A 97 -5.70 1.69 20.21
C LEU A 97 -5.84 0.43 19.33
N GLN A 98 -4.83 0.13 18.55
CA GLN A 98 -4.69 -1.08 17.74
C GLN A 98 -3.36 -1.75 18.08
N ALA A 99 -3.31 -3.09 18.10
CA ALA A 99 -2.11 -3.88 18.28
C ALA A 99 -2.12 -5.07 17.31
N GLY A 100 -1.02 -5.30 16.62
CA GLY A 100 -0.86 -6.34 15.59
C GLY A 100 -0.29 -5.76 14.31
N LEU A 101 -0.59 -6.40 13.18
CA LEU A 101 -0.22 -5.92 11.84
C LEU A 101 -1.19 -4.80 11.44
N THR A 102 -0.76 -3.55 11.60
CA THR A 102 -1.61 -2.38 11.35
C THR A 102 -1.01 -1.47 10.31
N ARG A 103 -1.88 -0.80 9.54
CA ARG A 103 -1.41 0.16 8.52
C ARG A 103 -0.54 1.25 9.16
N VAL A 104 0.61 1.50 8.54
CA VAL A 104 1.54 2.57 8.89
C VAL A 104 0.88 3.93 8.60
N PRO A 105 0.83 4.85 9.59
CA PRO A 105 0.22 6.16 9.39
C PRO A 105 1.19 7.10 8.69
N PHE A 106 1.19 7.06 7.35
CA PHE A 106 2.02 7.90 6.50
C PHE A 106 1.26 8.31 5.24
N GLY A 107 1.45 9.54 4.76
CA GLY A 107 0.90 10.07 3.51
C GLY A 107 -0.63 10.14 3.48
N ILE A 108 -1.18 10.27 2.26
CA ILE A 108 -2.63 10.26 2.03
C ILE A 108 -3.18 8.85 2.23
N GLN A 109 -4.20 8.73 3.06
CA GLN A 109 -4.83 7.44 3.35
C GLN A 109 -6.30 7.39 2.92
N PRO A 110 -6.79 6.23 2.46
CA PRO A 110 -6.05 4.96 2.29
C PRO A 110 -5.11 4.98 1.10
N TYR A 111 -5.35 5.81 0.05
CA TYR A 111 -4.57 5.84 -1.19
C TYR A 111 -4.41 7.25 -1.73
N GLY A 112 -3.19 7.60 -2.17
CA GLY A 112 -2.86 8.84 -2.86
C GLY A 112 -3.33 8.87 -4.32
N ALA A 113 -3.52 7.71 -4.95
CA ALA A 113 -3.96 7.55 -6.33
C ALA A 113 -5.47 7.28 -6.47
N HIS A 114 -5.98 7.37 -7.72
CA HIS A 114 -7.30 6.90 -8.13
C HIS A 114 -7.23 5.57 -8.90
N ASN A 115 -6.07 5.30 -9.53
CA ASN A 115 -5.84 4.18 -10.42
C ASN A 115 -5.58 2.85 -9.67
N TYR A 116 -5.56 1.74 -10.42
CA TYR A 116 -5.29 0.40 -9.90
C TYR A 116 -3.84 0.20 -9.40
N PHE A 117 -2.87 0.93 -9.96
CA PHE A 117 -1.43 0.74 -9.72
C PHE A 117 -0.88 1.59 -8.58
N PHE A 118 -1.69 2.43 -7.91
CA PHE A 118 -1.28 3.35 -6.86
C PHE A 118 -0.29 4.45 -7.35
N GLN A 119 0.35 5.14 -6.40
CA GLN A 119 1.42 6.10 -6.66
C GLN A 119 2.81 5.44 -6.51
N ILE A 120 3.87 6.14 -6.93
CA ILE A 120 5.26 5.68 -6.72
C ILE A 120 5.54 5.39 -5.25
N ALA A 121 4.98 6.17 -4.32
CA ALA A 121 5.12 6.02 -2.88
C ALA A 121 4.73 4.61 -2.38
N TYR A 122 3.75 3.96 -3.01
CA TYR A 122 3.33 2.60 -2.70
C TYR A 122 4.47 1.57 -2.85
N TYR A 123 5.25 1.68 -3.92
CA TYR A 123 6.36 0.77 -4.20
C TYR A 123 7.60 1.05 -3.34
N LEU A 124 7.52 2.02 -2.45
CA LEU A 124 8.61 2.46 -1.59
C LEU A 124 8.27 2.34 -0.09
N GLY A 125 7.17 1.60 0.24
CA GLY A 125 6.71 1.45 1.62
C GLY A 125 6.10 2.71 2.24
N LEU A 126 5.79 3.73 1.41
CA LEU A 126 5.28 5.02 1.89
C LEU A 126 3.78 5.24 1.59
N GLU A 127 3.07 4.21 1.14
CA GLU A 127 1.62 4.19 0.91
C GLU A 127 1.08 2.76 1.08
N ASP A 128 -0.02 2.59 1.80
CA ASP A 128 -0.71 1.30 2.07
C ASP A 128 0.20 0.21 2.67
N ASP A 129 1.17 0.65 3.42
CA ASP A 129 2.07 -0.19 4.19
C ASP A 129 1.44 -0.65 5.50
N SER A 130 1.85 -1.82 6.03
CA SER A 130 1.37 -2.38 7.29
C SER A 130 2.50 -3.08 8.04
N ASP A 131 2.70 -2.70 9.31
CA ASP A 131 3.77 -3.19 10.17
C ASP A 131 3.25 -3.76 11.49
N MET A 132 4.09 -4.58 12.14
CA MET A 132 3.80 -5.22 13.42
C MET A 132 4.09 -4.28 14.59
N GLY A 133 3.03 -3.81 15.26
CA GLY A 133 3.21 -2.87 16.36
C GLY A 133 1.94 -2.44 17.06
N ILE A 134 2.00 -1.24 17.61
CA ILE A 134 0.91 -0.60 18.36
C ILE A 134 0.65 0.77 17.74
N LYS A 135 -0.62 1.07 17.45
CA LYS A 135 -1.05 2.35 16.88
C LYS A 135 -2.21 2.94 17.67
N TYR A 136 -2.04 4.20 18.05
CA TYR A 136 -3.09 5.02 18.63
C TYR A 136 -3.69 5.94 17.57
N LEU A 137 -5.03 6.04 17.55
CA LEU A 137 -5.82 6.85 16.64
C LEU A 137 -6.70 7.82 17.41
N TYR A 138 -6.73 9.05 16.96
CA TYR A 138 -7.72 10.06 17.34
C TYR A 138 -8.45 10.57 16.09
N ALA A 139 -9.78 10.55 16.12
CA ALA A 139 -10.64 11.08 15.07
C ALA A 139 -11.62 12.10 15.67
N GLY A 140 -11.30 13.37 15.54
CA GLY A 140 -12.15 14.49 15.92
C GLY A 140 -12.93 15.04 14.73
N ASP A 141 -13.66 16.16 14.95
CA ASP A 141 -14.52 16.76 13.92
C ASP A 141 -13.71 17.41 12.78
N ARG A 142 -12.56 18.00 13.12
CA ARG A 142 -11.65 18.66 12.17
C ARG A 142 -10.24 18.10 12.19
N TRP A 143 -9.82 17.51 13.30
CA TRP A 143 -8.48 16.98 13.48
C TRP A 143 -8.49 15.45 13.57
N GLU A 144 -7.57 14.83 12.88
CA GLU A 144 -7.25 13.41 13.02
C GLU A 144 -5.76 13.27 13.34
N TYR A 145 -5.42 12.39 14.27
CA TYR A 145 -4.03 12.08 14.63
C TYR A 145 -3.83 10.58 14.67
N ALA A 146 -2.65 10.15 14.25
CA ALA A 146 -2.19 8.79 14.46
C ALA A 146 -0.75 8.83 14.99
N PHE A 147 -0.47 7.99 16.00
CA PHE A 147 0.85 7.74 16.50
C PHE A 147 1.05 6.24 16.57
N ALA A 148 2.20 5.75 16.10
CA ALA A 148 2.49 4.33 16.11
C ALA A 148 3.95 4.06 16.51
N PHE A 149 4.15 2.88 17.10
CA PHE A 149 5.43 2.23 17.23
C PHE A 149 5.33 0.85 16.60
N PHE A 150 6.20 0.57 15.65
CA PHE A 150 6.32 -0.73 15.03
C PHE A 150 7.64 -1.37 15.44
N LYS A 151 7.56 -2.63 15.86
CA LYS A 151 8.74 -3.38 16.27
C LYS A 151 9.54 -3.85 15.06
N ASN A 152 8.83 -4.27 14.02
CA ASN A 152 9.36 -4.78 12.75
C ASN A 152 8.27 -4.71 11.68
N SER A 153 8.65 -4.91 10.44
CA SER A 153 7.75 -5.12 9.31
C SER A 153 6.90 -6.39 9.48
N GLU A 154 6.13 -6.78 8.48
CA GLU A 154 5.22 -7.95 8.52
C GLU A 154 5.93 -9.32 8.41
N GLU A 155 7.05 -9.50 9.10
CA GLU A 155 7.84 -10.73 9.04
C GLU A 155 7.20 -11.89 9.83
N GLU A 156 7.19 -13.07 9.23
CA GLU A 156 6.69 -14.30 9.84
C GLU A 156 7.76 -15.09 10.61
N LEU A 157 9.05 -14.83 10.36
CA LEU A 157 10.15 -15.61 10.89
C LEU A 157 10.76 -14.98 12.14
N PHE A 158 10.29 -15.37 13.31
CA PHE A 158 10.83 -14.92 14.59
C PHE A 158 12.27 -15.41 14.81
N GLY A 159 13.16 -14.49 15.20
CA GLY A 159 14.54 -14.79 15.56
C GLY A 159 15.38 -15.35 14.41
N SER A 160 14.98 -15.13 13.15
CA SER A 160 15.74 -15.59 12.00
C SER A 160 16.90 -14.66 11.69
N ASP A 161 18.09 -15.23 11.48
CA ASP A 161 19.28 -14.56 10.94
C ASP A 161 19.38 -14.71 9.42
N SER A 162 18.35 -15.28 8.77
CA SER A 162 18.24 -15.39 7.32
C SER A 162 17.73 -14.09 6.69
N GLU A 163 17.80 -14.00 5.38
CA GLU A 163 17.24 -12.89 4.64
C GLU A 163 15.76 -12.71 4.92
N THR A 164 15.32 -11.46 4.89
CA THR A 164 13.91 -11.08 5.05
C THR A 164 13.06 -11.76 3.98
N ALA A 165 11.97 -12.42 4.39
CA ALA A 165 11.03 -13.05 3.48
C ALA A 165 10.38 -12.05 2.53
N GLY A 166 10.14 -12.48 1.29
CA GLY A 166 9.56 -11.67 0.22
C GLY A 166 8.06 -11.89 -0.01
N ASP A 167 7.48 -12.92 0.61
CA ASP A 167 6.08 -13.37 0.44
C ASP A 167 5.12 -12.59 1.36
N ARG A 168 5.13 -11.28 1.22
CA ARG A 168 4.34 -10.33 1.99
C ARG A 168 3.65 -9.30 1.10
N TYR A 169 2.70 -8.58 1.66
CA TYR A 169 1.93 -7.58 0.95
C TYR A 169 2.65 -6.23 0.85
N SER A 170 3.16 -5.73 1.98
CA SER A 170 3.77 -4.40 2.06
C SER A 170 5.15 -4.37 1.40
N TYR A 171 5.51 -3.21 0.89
CA TYR A 171 6.84 -2.97 0.31
C TYR A 171 7.78 -2.49 1.40
N ASP A 172 8.58 -3.40 1.94
CA ASP A 172 9.54 -3.12 3.00
C ASP A 172 10.97 -3.42 2.57
N VAL A 173 11.92 -2.90 3.35
CA VAL A 173 13.33 -3.24 3.20
C VAL A 173 13.52 -4.74 3.43
N ALA A 174 14.28 -5.36 2.54
CA ALA A 174 14.48 -6.81 2.46
C ALA A 174 15.97 -7.18 2.34
N GLY A 175 16.22 -8.47 2.15
CA GLY A 175 17.56 -9.00 2.05
C GLY A 175 18.28 -8.98 3.39
N ARG A 176 19.48 -8.39 3.44
CA ARG A 176 20.30 -8.38 4.67
C ARG A 176 19.98 -7.27 5.65
N ASN A 177 19.07 -6.34 5.31
CA ASN A 177 18.61 -5.30 6.20
C ASN A 177 17.15 -5.58 6.64
N LYS A 178 16.86 -5.33 7.92
CA LYS A 178 15.52 -5.46 8.52
C LYS A 178 15.08 -4.14 9.10
N GLU A 179 13.87 -3.72 8.80
CA GLU A 179 13.22 -2.61 9.48
C GLU A 179 12.85 -2.99 10.90
N VAL A 180 13.28 -2.17 11.85
CA VAL A 180 13.02 -2.40 13.28
C VAL A 180 12.87 -1.10 14.04
N ASN A 181 12.04 -1.12 15.11
CA ASN A 181 11.88 -0.02 16.05
C ASN A 181 11.53 1.31 15.36
N GLN A 182 10.45 1.31 14.59
CA GLN A 182 9.96 2.45 13.82
C GLN A 182 8.89 3.23 14.62
N PHE A 183 8.99 4.54 14.60
CA PHE A 183 8.01 5.48 15.15
C PHE A 183 7.37 6.29 14.02
N ASN A 184 6.04 6.39 14.05
CA ASN A 184 5.29 7.17 13.09
C ASN A 184 4.38 8.17 13.79
N GLY A 185 4.26 9.33 13.18
CA GLY A 185 3.29 10.36 13.56
C GLY A 185 2.60 10.93 12.32
N GLN A 186 1.28 11.09 12.38
CA GLN A 186 0.49 11.69 11.31
C GLN A 186 -0.57 12.63 11.91
N ALA A 187 -0.78 13.75 11.26
CA ALA A 187 -1.84 14.69 11.60
C ALA A 187 -2.56 15.17 10.33
N PHE A 188 -3.88 15.29 10.41
CA PHE A 188 -4.73 15.90 9.39
C PHE A 188 -5.59 17.00 9.99
N TYR A 189 -5.84 18.04 9.20
CA TYR A 189 -6.85 19.03 9.43
C TYR A 189 -7.81 19.12 8.25
N GLN A 190 -9.12 19.03 8.51
CA GLN A 190 -10.15 19.09 7.49
C GLN A 190 -11.10 20.26 7.70
N TRP A 191 -11.56 20.86 6.59
CA TRP A 191 -12.50 21.98 6.59
C TRP A 191 -13.32 22.04 5.31
N GLY A 192 -14.35 22.88 5.32
CA GLY A 192 -15.24 23.13 4.21
C GLY A 192 -16.37 22.10 4.11
N ASP A 193 -17.53 22.56 3.71
CA ASP A 193 -18.75 21.74 3.57
C ASP A 193 -18.94 21.32 2.10
N GLU A 194 -19.19 22.25 1.18
CA GLU A 194 -19.33 21.96 -0.25
C GLU A 194 -17.98 21.63 -0.92
N THR A 195 -16.93 22.33 -0.51
CA THR A 195 -15.55 22.09 -0.94
C THR A 195 -14.78 21.53 0.23
N ARG A 196 -14.84 20.22 0.40
CA ARG A 196 -14.13 19.54 1.47
C ARG A 196 -12.63 19.50 1.14
N GLN A 197 -11.85 20.01 2.08
CA GLN A 197 -10.39 20.00 1.98
C GLN A 197 -9.79 19.34 3.22
N LYS A 198 -8.66 18.65 3.02
CA LYS A 198 -7.90 18.00 4.08
C LYS A 198 -6.42 18.21 3.81
N ILE A 199 -5.72 18.84 4.74
CA ILE A 199 -4.26 18.97 4.71
C ILE A 199 -3.67 18.09 5.79
N GLY A 200 -2.50 17.49 5.53
CA GLY A 200 -1.85 16.67 6.54
C GLY A 200 -0.35 16.68 6.41
N ALA A 201 0.29 16.20 7.48
CA ALA A 201 1.71 15.95 7.55
C ALA A 201 1.97 14.61 8.23
N SER A 202 3.04 13.94 7.80
CA SER A 202 3.46 12.65 8.33
C SER A 202 4.96 12.63 8.55
N ALA A 203 5.38 11.90 9.58
CA ALA A 203 6.78 11.67 9.89
C ALA A 203 6.99 10.21 10.31
N GLU A 204 8.11 9.67 9.91
CA GLU A 204 8.56 8.32 10.20
C GLU A 204 10.04 8.34 10.56
N PHE A 205 10.43 7.57 11.59
CA PHE A 205 11.80 7.36 12.02
C PHE A 205 11.97 5.91 12.49
N GLY A 206 12.95 5.20 11.95
CA GLY A 206 13.20 3.82 12.29
C GLY A 206 14.66 3.42 12.16
N MET A 207 14.92 2.15 12.44
CA MET A 207 16.24 1.55 12.34
C MET A 207 16.26 0.48 11.27
N LEU A 208 17.42 0.31 10.61
CA LEU A 208 17.73 -0.77 9.66
C LEU A 208 18.77 -1.68 10.29
N TYR A 209 18.36 -2.79 10.87
CA TYR A 209 19.28 -3.77 11.43
C TYR A 209 19.89 -4.61 10.30
N ASN A 210 21.22 -4.60 10.16
CA ASN A 210 21.91 -5.39 9.16
C ASN A 210 22.36 -6.74 9.75
N LEU A 211 21.91 -7.83 9.15
CA LEU A 211 22.13 -9.21 9.62
C LEU A 211 23.61 -9.67 9.55
N ASP A 212 24.42 -9.04 8.70
CA ASP A 212 25.82 -9.40 8.54
C ASP A 212 26.76 -8.64 9.46
N THR A 213 26.46 -7.35 9.69
CA THR A 213 27.31 -6.48 10.51
C THR A 213 26.83 -6.36 11.93
N GLU A 214 25.60 -6.85 12.24
CA GLU A 214 24.91 -6.75 13.52
C GLU A 214 24.77 -5.29 14.00
N LYS A 215 24.70 -4.34 13.06
CA LYS A 215 24.62 -2.91 13.34
C LYS A 215 23.29 -2.32 12.88
N ASN A 216 22.80 -1.39 13.68
CA ASN A 216 21.64 -0.57 13.30
C ASN A 216 22.07 0.59 12.41
N GLY A 217 21.55 0.64 11.18
CA GLY A 217 21.39 1.82 10.40
C GLY A 217 20.15 2.59 10.83
N THR A 218 19.81 3.66 10.12
CA THR A 218 18.62 4.47 10.39
C THR A 218 17.88 4.75 9.09
N HIS A 219 16.58 4.97 9.19
CA HIS A 219 15.79 5.55 8.10
C HIS A 219 14.81 6.60 8.65
N TYR A 220 14.40 7.50 7.78
CA TYR A 220 13.32 8.44 8.06
C TYR A 220 12.56 8.79 6.79
N ALA A 221 11.31 9.18 6.96
CA ALA A 221 10.51 9.78 5.90
C ALA A 221 9.63 10.92 6.44
N PHE A 222 9.35 11.90 5.57
CA PHE A 222 8.42 13.01 5.86
C PHE A 222 7.51 13.22 4.67
N ALA A 223 6.26 13.58 4.93
CA ALA A 223 5.32 13.97 3.89
C ALA A 223 4.47 15.16 4.31
N VAL A 224 4.11 15.98 3.32
CA VAL A 224 3.03 16.96 3.39
C VAL A 224 2.07 16.66 2.25
N HIS A 225 0.79 16.65 2.54
CA HIS A 225 -0.23 16.24 1.58
C HIS A 225 -1.52 17.05 1.71
N HIS A 226 -2.25 17.15 0.60
CA HIS A 226 -3.51 17.87 0.51
C HIS A 226 -4.51 17.07 -0.35
N GLU A 227 -5.75 17.06 0.10
CA GLU A 227 -6.89 16.50 -0.60
C GLU A 227 -8.00 17.56 -0.74
N LEU A 228 -8.57 17.66 -1.95
CA LEU A 228 -9.70 18.52 -2.25
C LEU A 228 -10.79 17.70 -2.95
N TYR A 229 -12.04 17.86 -2.49
CA TYR A 229 -13.22 17.25 -3.07
C TYR A 229 -14.29 18.31 -3.31
N TRP A 230 -14.73 18.45 -4.56
CA TRP A 230 -15.74 19.42 -4.95
C TRP A 230 -16.57 18.94 -6.14
N LYS A 231 -17.90 18.77 -5.99
CA LYS A 231 -18.85 18.42 -7.06
C LYS A 231 -18.36 17.34 -8.03
N GLY A 232 -17.84 16.24 -7.50
CA GLY A 232 -17.28 15.14 -8.30
C GLY A 232 -15.79 15.27 -8.60
N LEU A 233 -15.18 16.45 -8.50
CA LEU A 233 -13.74 16.64 -8.59
C LEU A 233 -13.07 16.08 -7.33
N SER A 234 -11.97 15.35 -7.53
CA SER A 234 -11.06 14.88 -6.50
C SER A 234 -9.64 15.25 -6.91
N LEU A 235 -8.96 16.04 -6.10
CA LEU A 235 -7.55 16.37 -6.28
C LEU A 235 -6.78 15.95 -5.04
N LYS A 236 -5.70 15.20 -5.23
CA LYS A 236 -4.80 14.75 -4.17
C LYS A 236 -3.38 15.12 -4.56
N THR A 237 -2.64 15.74 -3.66
CA THR A 237 -1.24 16.13 -3.87
C THR A 237 -0.42 15.73 -2.67
N GLN A 238 0.79 15.22 -2.92
CA GLN A 238 1.72 14.85 -1.85
C GLN A 238 3.14 15.15 -2.28
N ILE A 239 3.90 15.71 -1.35
CA ILE A 239 5.36 15.80 -1.43
C ILE A 239 5.90 15.00 -0.26
N SER A 240 6.77 14.05 -0.53
CA SER A 240 7.45 13.27 0.49
C SER A 240 8.95 13.17 0.20
N THR A 241 9.70 12.93 1.25
CA THR A 241 11.15 12.67 1.19
C THR A 241 11.45 11.50 2.10
N TYR A 242 12.40 10.66 1.70
CA TYR A 242 12.91 9.60 2.54
C TYR A 242 14.42 9.47 2.41
N ALA A 243 15.05 8.94 3.47
CA ALA A 243 16.46 8.58 3.44
C ALA A 243 16.71 7.35 4.33
N MET A 244 17.44 6.40 3.78
CA MET A 244 17.88 5.16 4.39
C MET A 244 19.41 5.16 4.51
N TYR A 245 19.92 4.74 5.65
CA TYR A 245 21.37 4.71 5.96
C TYR A 245 21.75 3.30 6.45
N PRO A 246 21.77 2.29 5.57
CA PRO A 246 22.09 0.92 5.95
C PRO A 246 23.53 0.80 6.45
N LYS A 247 23.78 -0.15 7.34
CA LYS A 247 25.11 -0.49 7.86
C LYS A 247 25.67 -1.73 7.17
N ASN A 248 25.66 -1.76 5.84
CA ASN A 248 26.19 -2.84 5.02
C ASN A 248 27.69 -3.05 5.24
N LYS A 249 28.21 -4.23 4.85
CA LYS A 249 29.63 -4.56 4.89
C LYS A 249 30.48 -3.55 4.12
N PRO A 250 31.78 -3.42 4.46
CA PRO A 250 32.71 -2.65 3.63
C PRO A 250 32.72 -3.16 2.19
N GLY A 251 32.60 -2.25 1.23
CA GLY A 251 32.57 -2.57 -0.21
C GLY A 251 31.15 -2.76 -0.79
N GLU A 252 30.12 -2.93 0.02
CA GLU A 252 28.74 -2.95 -0.42
C GLU A 252 28.14 -1.53 -0.48
N SER A 253 27.29 -1.28 -1.50
CA SER A 253 26.64 0.02 -1.68
C SER A 253 25.76 0.37 -0.47
N ARG A 254 25.70 1.67 -0.15
CA ARG A 254 24.78 2.25 0.82
C ARG A 254 23.81 3.26 0.17
N ASP A 255 23.92 3.43 -1.12
CA ASP A 255 23.11 4.35 -1.91
C ASP A 255 21.93 3.63 -2.59
N ILE A 256 21.91 2.30 -2.48
CA ILE A 256 20.86 1.41 -2.97
C ILE A 256 20.46 0.47 -1.83
N VAL A 257 19.16 0.23 -1.69
CA VAL A 257 18.56 -0.70 -0.72
C VAL A 257 17.66 -1.66 -1.48
N THR A 258 17.63 -2.92 -1.06
CA THR A 258 16.67 -3.90 -1.59
C THR A 258 15.36 -3.76 -0.85
N MET A 259 14.26 -3.68 -1.61
CA MET A 259 12.89 -3.79 -1.10
C MET A 259 12.19 -4.98 -1.75
N THR A 260 11.15 -5.50 -1.11
CA THR A 260 10.34 -6.57 -1.67
C THR A 260 8.90 -6.50 -1.20
N ALA A 261 8.01 -6.98 -2.06
CA ALA A 261 6.65 -7.41 -1.77
C ALA A 261 6.26 -8.46 -2.82
N PHE A 262 5.24 -9.27 -2.56
CA PHE A 262 4.71 -10.26 -3.52
C PHE A 262 5.78 -11.22 -4.08
N ASN A 263 6.79 -11.55 -3.28
CA ASN A 263 7.95 -12.37 -3.65
C ASN A 263 8.76 -11.81 -4.84
N ALA A 264 8.83 -10.48 -4.96
CA ALA A 264 9.45 -9.78 -6.08
C ALA A 264 10.46 -8.71 -5.59
N PRO A 265 11.68 -9.11 -5.16
CA PRO A 265 12.70 -8.17 -4.69
C PRO A 265 13.21 -7.28 -5.83
N TYR A 266 13.49 -6.03 -5.52
CA TYR A 266 14.07 -5.04 -6.44
C TYR A 266 14.86 -3.97 -5.68
N GLU A 267 15.69 -3.23 -6.43
CA GLU A 267 16.52 -2.18 -5.88
C GLU A 267 15.80 -0.83 -5.90
N VAL A 268 15.99 -0.05 -4.83
CA VAL A 268 15.57 1.34 -4.73
C VAL A 268 16.73 2.23 -4.30
N ALA A 269 16.77 3.46 -4.79
CA ALA A 269 17.70 4.46 -4.30
C ALA A 269 17.46 4.69 -2.80
N ALA A 270 18.51 4.70 -2.00
CA ALA A 270 18.40 4.87 -0.56
C ALA A 270 17.82 6.25 -0.15
N LYS A 271 17.82 7.23 -1.06
CA LYS A 271 17.37 8.60 -0.76
C LYS A 271 16.69 9.22 -1.98
N ALA A 272 15.48 9.73 -1.77
CA ALA A 272 14.76 10.45 -2.83
C ALA A 272 13.71 11.42 -2.27
N ASN A 273 13.29 12.35 -3.12
CA ASN A 273 12.05 13.11 -2.98
C ASN A 273 10.99 12.51 -3.90
N ILE A 274 9.74 12.51 -3.48
CA ILE A 274 8.62 12.00 -4.27
C ILE A 274 7.58 13.10 -4.37
N TYR A 275 7.14 13.37 -5.59
CA TYR A 275 6.08 14.33 -5.89
C TYR A 275 4.93 13.57 -6.55
N SER A 276 3.71 13.72 -6.01
CA SER A 276 2.51 13.05 -6.51
C SER A 276 1.39 14.05 -6.71
N VAL A 277 0.71 13.93 -7.84
CA VAL A 277 -0.51 14.68 -8.17
C VAL A 277 -1.52 13.71 -8.78
N SER A 278 -2.72 13.63 -8.19
CA SER A 278 -3.79 12.75 -8.62
C SER A 278 -5.07 13.57 -8.79
N ALA A 279 -5.58 13.63 -10.01
CA ALA A 279 -6.81 14.35 -10.33
C ALA A 279 -7.87 13.38 -10.87
N GLY A 280 -9.07 13.42 -10.32
CA GLY A 280 -10.19 12.59 -10.74
C GLY A 280 -11.49 13.39 -10.83
N TYR A 281 -12.38 12.96 -11.74
CA TYR A 281 -13.73 13.53 -11.86
C TYR A 281 -14.75 12.41 -11.98
N THR A 282 -15.69 12.35 -11.05
CA THR A 282 -16.73 11.33 -10.96
C THR A 282 -18.04 11.84 -11.56
N ILE A 283 -18.57 11.11 -12.53
CA ILE A 283 -19.86 11.32 -13.15
C ILE A 283 -20.82 10.26 -12.59
N PRO A 284 -21.84 10.63 -11.79
CA PRO A 284 -22.84 9.70 -11.30
C PRO A 284 -23.91 9.43 -12.36
N PHE A 285 -24.48 8.23 -12.36
CA PHE A 285 -25.62 7.83 -13.19
C PHE A 285 -26.77 7.38 -12.29
N SER A 286 -27.98 7.82 -12.63
CA SER A 286 -29.20 7.50 -11.87
C SER A 286 -30.00 6.34 -12.44
N LYS A 287 -29.63 5.85 -13.63
CA LYS A 287 -30.35 4.79 -14.35
C LYS A 287 -29.38 3.71 -14.86
N GLY A 288 -29.84 2.47 -14.94
CA GLY A 288 -29.07 1.32 -15.39
C GLY A 288 -28.26 0.68 -14.28
N ILE A 289 -27.34 -0.24 -14.64
CA ILE A 289 -26.50 -0.99 -13.70
C ILE A 289 -25.23 -0.24 -13.28
N VAL A 290 -24.82 0.76 -14.07
CA VAL A 290 -23.65 1.59 -13.78
C VAL A 290 -24.07 2.73 -12.85
N ASN A 291 -23.41 2.83 -11.69
CA ASN A 291 -23.66 3.87 -10.69
C ASN A 291 -22.82 5.12 -10.97
N SER A 292 -21.57 4.94 -11.39
CA SER A 292 -20.68 6.07 -11.70
C SER A 292 -19.54 5.65 -12.60
N ILE A 293 -18.95 6.64 -13.28
CA ILE A 293 -17.64 6.53 -13.92
C ILE A 293 -16.78 7.68 -13.39
N GLN A 294 -15.61 7.34 -12.85
CA GLN A 294 -14.60 8.31 -12.46
C GLN A 294 -13.46 8.28 -13.47
N PHE A 295 -13.22 9.36 -14.16
CA PHE A 295 -12.03 9.56 -15.01
C PHE A 295 -10.92 10.15 -14.15
N TYR A 296 -9.67 9.75 -14.38
CA TYR A 296 -8.53 10.24 -13.62
C TYR A 296 -7.23 10.28 -14.44
N ASN A 297 -6.33 11.12 -13.93
CA ASN A 297 -4.91 11.08 -14.25
C ASN A 297 -4.12 11.23 -12.96
N ASP A 298 -3.21 10.28 -12.72
CA ASP A 298 -2.35 10.24 -11.54
C ASP A 298 -0.90 10.26 -12.01
N PHE A 299 -0.14 11.27 -11.58
CA PHE A 299 1.27 11.48 -11.91
C PHE A 299 2.15 11.34 -10.67
N GLY A 300 3.29 10.68 -10.81
CA GLY A 300 4.32 10.54 -9.78
C GLY A 300 5.72 10.76 -10.35
N TRP A 301 6.55 11.44 -9.58
CA TRP A 301 7.97 11.67 -9.87
C TRP A 301 8.79 11.33 -8.63
N MET A 302 9.78 10.45 -8.77
CA MET A 302 10.80 10.13 -7.79
C MET A 302 12.11 10.78 -8.21
N GLN A 303 12.49 11.84 -7.51
CA GLN A 303 13.75 12.57 -7.70
C GLN A 303 14.80 11.97 -6.76
N LYS A 304 15.74 11.24 -7.32
CA LYS A 304 16.82 10.61 -6.55
C LYS A 304 17.88 11.64 -6.14
N TRP A 305 18.42 11.52 -4.93
CA TRP A 305 19.40 12.49 -4.44
C TRP A 305 20.77 12.33 -5.10
N ASP A 306 21.16 11.09 -5.40
CA ASP A 306 22.38 10.83 -6.17
C ASP A 306 22.18 11.30 -7.62
N LYS A 307 22.98 12.26 -8.06
CA LYS A 307 22.87 12.86 -9.40
C LYS A 307 23.38 11.96 -10.52
N SER A 308 24.05 10.87 -10.20
CA SER A 308 24.42 9.84 -11.16
C SER A 308 23.27 8.86 -11.45
N PHE A 309 22.22 8.87 -10.61
CA PHE A 309 21.03 8.05 -10.78
C PHE A 309 20.00 8.77 -11.66
N HIS A 310 19.26 8.00 -12.44
CA HIS A 310 18.15 8.51 -13.25
C HIS A 310 16.86 8.58 -12.44
N ASP A 311 16.18 9.73 -12.48
CA ASP A 311 14.88 9.91 -11.86
C ASP A 311 13.83 8.95 -12.44
N SER A 312 12.82 8.61 -11.63
CA SER A 312 11.74 7.72 -12.05
C SER A 312 10.42 8.47 -12.16
N PHE A 313 9.62 8.12 -13.18
CA PHE A 313 8.33 8.75 -13.45
C PHE A 313 7.25 7.71 -13.68
N GLN A 314 6.05 8.05 -13.25
CA GLN A 314 4.84 7.27 -13.46
C GLN A 314 3.71 8.19 -13.86
N ASN A 315 2.93 7.81 -14.87
CA ASN A 315 1.69 8.49 -15.24
C ASN A 315 0.63 7.46 -15.57
N VAL A 316 -0.50 7.51 -14.88
CA VAL A 316 -1.62 6.60 -15.13
C VAL A 316 -2.86 7.42 -15.47
N THR A 317 -3.36 7.24 -16.69
CA THR A 317 -4.65 7.80 -17.13
C THR A 317 -5.65 6.68 -17.26
N GLY A 318 -6.85 6.87 -16.73
CA GLY A 318 -7.84 5.80 -16.78
C GLY A 318 -9.22 6.19 -16.29
N CYS A 319 -10.03 5.16 -16.08
CA CYS A 319 -11.32 5.31 -15.44
C CYS A 319 -11.66 4.14 -14.52
N LEU A 320 -12.43 4.43 -13.49
CA LEU A 320 -13.09 3.47 -12.62
C LEU A 320 -14.59 3.47 -12.92
N ILE A 321 -15.12 2.34 -13.36
CA ILE A 321 -16.54 2.09 -13.56
C ILE A 321 -17.07 1.34 -12.34
N THR A 322 -18.09 1.91 -11.68
CA THR A 322 -18.77 1.29 -10.53
C THR A 322 -20.17 0.83 -10.95
N ALA A 323 -20.45 -0.46 -10.78
CA ALA A 323 -21.74 -1.07 -11.12
C ALA A 323 -22.19 -2.00 -9.97
N GLY A 324 -22.88 -1.45 -8.97
CA GLY A 324 -23.25 -2.15 -7.74
C GLY A 324 -21.99 -2.71 -7.03
N PRO A 325 -21.88 -4.03 -6.85
CA PRO A 325 -20.72 -4.67 -6.23
C PRO A 325 -19.52 -4.83 -7.18
N VAL A 326 -19.64 -4.44 -8.45
CA VAL A 326 -18.59 -4.60 -9.45
C VAL A 326 -17.82 -3.30 -9.61
N LEU A 327 -16.49 -3.38 -9.50
CA LEU A 327 -15.55 -2.33 -9.83
C LEU A 327 -14.71 -2.76 -11.05
N CYS A 328 -14.63 -1.90 -12.06
CA CYS A 328 -13.81 -2.12 -13.24
C CYS A 328 -12.90 -0.93 -13.47
N TYR A 329 -11.58 -1.13 -13.27
CA TYR A 329 -10.56 -0.17 -13.65
C TYR A 329 -10.14 -0.41 -15.09
N VAL A 330 -9.97 0.66 -15.84
CA VAL A 330 -9.37 0.64 -17.19
C VAL A 330 -8.24 1.66 -17.17
N ASP A 331 -7.00 1.19 -17.18
CA ASP A 331 -5.81 2.02 -17.00
C ASP A 331 -4.87 1.94 -18.19
N TYR A 332 -4.33 3.08 -18.58
CA TYR A 332 -3.14 3.21 -19.42
C TYR A 332 -2.01 3.79 -18.55
N ALA A 333 -1.16 2.89 -18.08
CA ALA A 333 -0.07 3.20 -17.18
C ALA A 333 1.24 3.34 -17.95
N GLN A 334 1.96 4.45 -17.75
CA GLN A 334 3.23 4.75 -18.39
C GLN A 334 4.31 4.93 -17.32
N GLY A 335 5.51 4.47 -17.59
CA GLY A 335 6.67 4.61 -16.72
C GLY A 335 7.96 4.92 -17.47
N LEU A 336 8.78 5.73 -16.83
CA LEU A 336 10.18 5.92 -17.16
C LEU A 336 11.00 5.58 -15.93
N HIS A 337 11.95 4.64 -16.05
CA HIS A 337 12.68 4.06 -14.91
C HIS A 337 11.76 3.61 -13.77
N GLN A 338 10.68 2.90 -14.13
CA GLN A 338 9.66 2.38 -13.21
C GLN A 338 9.57 0.86 -13.38
N PRO A 339 9.91 0.06 -12.34
CA PRO A 339 10.03 -1.41 -12.45
C PRO A 339 8.76 -2.12 -12.97
N TRP A 340 7.58 -1.64 -12.57
CA TRP A 340 6.30 -2.25 -12.94
C TRP A 340 5.79 -1.85 -14.32
N PHE A 341 6.37 -0.78 -14.90
CA PHE A 341 5.96 -0.21 -16.20
C PHE A 341 7.12 -0.12 -17.18
N GLY A 342 8.12 -0.99 -17.05
CA GLY A 342 9.28 -1.01 -17.94
C GLY A 342 10.07 -2.32 -17.86
N PRO A 343 11.09 -2.49 -18.69
CA PRO A 343 11.89 -3.70 -18.75
C PRO A 343 12.95 -3.80 -17.64
N ASP A 344 13.32 -2.68 -17.01
CA ASP A 344 14.34 -2.62 -15.98
C ASP A 344 13.70 -2.80 -14.59
N TRP A 345 13.91 -3.99 -14.00
CA TRP A 345 13.30 -4.35 -12.72
C TRP A 345 13.94 -3.61 -11.53
N ASN A 346 15.16 -3.12 -11.68
CA ASN A 346 15.88 -2.37 -10.65
C ASN A 346 15.90 -0.85 -10.90
N ALA A 347 14.96 -0.37 -11.71
CA ALA A 347 14.94 1.02 -12.17
C ALA A 347 14.72 2.05 -11.04
N PHE A 348 14.13 1.69 -9.91
CA PHE A 348 14.05 2.57 -8.74
C PHE A 348 15.39 2.73 -8.01
N GLY A 349 16.37 1.85 -8.23
CA GLY A 349 17.77 2.02 -7.84
C GLY A 349 18.46 3.08 -8.68
N ALA A 350 19.55 2.73 -9.37
CA ALA A 350 20.28 3.67 -10.20
C ALA A 350 19.51 4.11 -11.46
N GLY A 351 18.57 3.29 -11.93
CA GLY A 351 17.83 3.56 -13.17
C GLY A 351 18.73 3.38 -14.39
N THR A 352 19.30 2.19 -14.53
CA THR A 352 20.12 1.81 -15.69
C THR A 352 19.22 1.43 -16.88
N GLY A 353 19.68 1.65 -18.09
CA GLY A 353 19.02 1.22 -19.32
C GLY A 353 18.50 2.35 -20.20
N SER A 354 17.43 2.08 -20.93
CA SER A 354 16.84 3.02 -21.89
C SER A 354 16.10 4.16 -21.20
N ASN A 355 16.27 5.38 -21.66
CA ASN A 355 15.45 6.54 -21.29
C ASN A 355 14.10 6.58 -22.02
N ALA A 356 13.60 5.44 -22.49
CA ALA A 356 12.33 5.34 -23.17
C ALA A 356 11.18 5.14 -22.16
N TRP A 357 10.07 5.81 -22.39
CA TRP A 357 8.82 5.53 -21.72
C TRP A 357 8.26 4.20 -22.22
N HIS A 358 7.79 3.39 -21.30
CA HIS A 358 7.06 2.16 -21.59
C HIS A 358 5.63 2.25 -21.06
N ALA A 359 4.75 1.43 -21.63
CA ALA A 359 3.33 1.48 -21.31
C ALA A 359 2.76 0.09 -21.02
N ARG A 360 1.84 0.07 -20.05
CA ARG A 360 1.02 -1.08 -19.68
C ARG A 360 -0.46 -0.70 -19.75
N PHE A 361 -1.23 -1.42 -20.55
CA PHE A 361 -2.68 -1.33 -20.53
C PHE A 361 -3.24 -2.40 -19.60
N ASN A 362 -4.17 -2.02 -18.73
CA ASN A 362 -4.78 -2.90 -17.74
C ASN A 362 -6.30 -2.72 -17.71
N ILE A 363 -7.00 -3.85 -17.58
CA ILE A 363 -8.41 -3.87 -17.19
C ILE A 363 -8.48 -4.75 -15.92
N SER A 364 -8.87 -4.15 -14.80
CA SER A 364 -9.07 -4.89 -13.55
C SER A 364 -10.55 -4.98 -13.25
N LEU A 365 -11.10 -6.18 -13.19
CA LEU A 365 -12.50 -6.45 -12.91
C LEU A 365 -12.64 -7.20 -11.59
N GLY A 366 -13.36 -6.62 -10.64
CA GLY A 366 -13.57 -7.20 -9.32
C GLY A 366 -15.04 -7.19 -8.90
N TYR A 367 -15.45 -8.27 -8.20
CA TYR A 367 -16.72 -8.36 -7.49
C TYR A 367 -16.47 -8.28 -5.99
N TYR A 368 -17.08 -7.32 -5.33
CA TYR A 368 -16.92 -7.00 -3.90
C TYR A 368 -18.17 -7.37 -3.12
N PHE A 369 -18.04 -8.00 -1.96
CA PHE A 369 -19.15 -8.47 -1.11
C PHE A 369 -18.91 -8.19 0.37
#